data_c8eb862e37ea8958111847c7263a98d0
#
_entry.id   c8eb862e37ea8958111847c7263a98d0
#
_cell.length_a   1.000
_cell.length_b   1.000
_cell.length_c   1.000
_cell.angle_alpha   90.00
_cell.angle_beta   90.00
_cell.angle_gamma   90.00
#
_symmetry.space_group_name_H-M   'P 1'
#
loop_
_entity.id
_entity.type
_entity.pdbx_description
1 polymer ?
#
loop_
_entity_poly.entity_id
_entity_poly.type
_entity_poly.pdbx_seq_one_letter_code
_entity_poly.pdbx_strand_id
1 'polypeptide(L)'
;ARVRNKSKANKKILKFSLSTRPILADTESKAWEKAETIHKKIIELRGGVAAPKPSNIGSQRLLSAAAKSEIHDTCLWTKLAVATGAKGNSTALVGTPDTVAKAMLEYYKIGAMSLLIRGYDPLIDAEQYGKELIPKLRQLVKNYDKVHNTSLKN
;
A
#
# COMPACT_ATOMS: atom_id res chain seq x y z
N ALA A 1 -18.52 -1.84 0.01
CA ALA A 1 -19.95 -1.75 0.34
C ALA A 1 -20.57 -3.12 0.62
N ARG A 2 -20.58 -4.10 -0.32
CA ARG A 2 -21.27 -5.40 -0.20
C ARG A 2 -20.90 -6.20 1.06
N VAL A 3 -19.60 -6.31 1.39
CA VAL A 3 -19.11 -7.07 2.55
C VAL A 3 -19.52 -6.39 3.85
N ARG A 4 -19.44 -5.05 3.93
CA ARG A 4 -19.86 -4.28 5.09
C ARG A 4 -21.36 -4.39 5.33
N ASN A 5 -22.18 -4.39 4.28
CA ASN A 5 -23.64 -4.55 4.41
C ASN A 5 -24.02 -5.94 4.96
N LYS A 6 -23.37 -7.02 4.47
CA LYS A 6 -23.56 -8.37 5.02
C LYS A 6 -23.10 -8.47 6.49
N SER A 7 -22.02 -7.79 6.86
CA SER A 7 -21.54 -7.75 8.24
C SER A 7 -22.53 -7.06 9.17
N LYS A 8 -23.09 -5.93 8.77
CA LYS A 8 -24.13 -5.22 9.54
C LYS A 8 -25.37 -6.09 9.76
N ALA A 9 -25.84 -6.79 8.71
CA ALA A 9 -26.97 -7.70 8.81
C ALA A 9 -26.71 -8.82 9.83
N ASN A 10 -25.48 -9.28 9.97
CA ASN A 10 -25.08 -10.33 10.92
C ASN A 10 -24.57 -9.78 12.27
N LYS A 11 -24.72 -8.48 12.55
CA LYS A 11 -24.22 -7.80 13.78
C LYS A 11 -22.71 -8.01 14.01
N LYS A 12 -21.92 -8.25 12.97
CA LYS A 12 -20.47 -8.43 13.06
C LYS A 12 -19.73 -7.16 12.65
N ILE A 13 -18.78 -6.73 13.45
CA ILE A 13 -17.86 -5.62 13.13
C ILE A 13 -16.69 -6.20 12.37
N LEU A 14 -16.58 -5.92 11.08
CA LEU A 14 -15.43 -6.31 10.26
C LEU A 14 -14.35 -5.25 10.32
N LYS A 15 -13.14 -5.69 10.64
CA LYS A 15 -11.91 -4.90 10.53
C LYS A 15 -11.19 -5.29 9.24
N PHE A 16 -10.74 -4.28 8.48
CA PHE A 16 -9.99 -4.50 7.25
C PHE A 16 -8.52 -4.22 7.51
N SER A 17 -7.68 -5.09 6.97
CA SER A 17 -6.22 -4.91 6.96
C SER A 17 -5.76 -4.68 5.53
N LEU A 18 -4.86 -3.71 5.34
CA LEU A 18 -4.16 -3.46 4.10
C LEU A 18 -2.69 -3.84 4.26
N SER A 19 -2.14 -4.54 3.29
CA SER A 19 -0.72 -4.88 3.26
C SER A 19 -0.05 -4.22 2.06
N THR A 20 1.05 -3.51 2.28
CA THR A 20 1.79 -2.79 1.22
C THR A 20 3.29 -2.74 1.52
N ARG A 21 4.07 -2.38 0.50
CA ARG A 21 5.51 -2.15 0.60
C ARG A 21 5.83 -0.68 0.29
N PRO A 22 5.97 0.18 1.29
CA PRO A 22 6.42 1.55 1.05
C PRO A 22 7.84 1.56 0.48
N ILE A 23 8.07 2.41 -0.52
CA ILE A 23 9.38 2.71 -1.08
C ILE A 23 9.61 4.20 -0.87
N LEU A 24 10.46 4.52 0.08
CA LEU A 24 10.65 5.90 0.55
C LEU A 24 12.00 6.45 0.12
N ALA A 25 12.03 7.76 -0.15
CA ALA A 25 13.24 8.55 -0.25
C ALA A 25 12.95 10.03 0.13
N ASP A 26 14.00 10.84 0.22
CA ASP A 26 13.90 12.25 0.61
C ASP A 26 13.12 13.10 -0.39
N THR A 27 13.12 12.69 -1.68
CA THR A 27 12.39 13.35 -2.76
C THR A 27 11.58 12.35 -3.57
N GLU A 28 10.52 12.83 -4.23
CA GLU A 28 9.70 12.01 -5.12
C GLU A 28 10.54 11.36 -6.23
N SER A 29 11.42 12.14 -6.85
CA SER A 29 12.30 11.62 -7.92
C SER A 29 13.17 10.46 -7.44
N LYS A 30 13.84 10.60 -6.29
CA LYS A 30 14.67 9.53 -5.70
C LYS A 30 13.84 8.32 -5.30
N ALA A 31 12.61 8.52 -4.82
CA ALA A 31 11.74 7.41 -4.47
C ALA A 31 11.36 6.58 -5.71
N TRP A 32 11.03 7.24 -6.81
CA TRP A 32 10.73 6.57 -8.08
C TRP A 32 11.96 5.90 -8.69
N GLU A 33 13.15 6.51 -8.61
CA GLU A 33 14.41 5.90 -9.03
C GLU A 33 14.72 4.62 -8.23
N LYS A 34 14.55 4.68 -6.90
CA LYS A 34 14.66 3.50 -6.01
C LYS A 34 13.65 2.42 -6.41
N ALA A 35 12.41 2.78 -6.71
CA ALA A 35 11.36 1.86 -7.12
C ALA A 35 11.70 1.15 -8.44
N GLU A 36 12.14 1.88 -9.45
CA GLU A 36 12.56 1.28 -10.73
C GLU A 36 13.80 0.40 -10.57
N THR A 37 14.73 0.75 -9.70
CA THR A 37 15.89 -0.08 -9.38
C THR A 37 15.47 -1.42 -8.76
N ILE A 38 14.52 -1.39 -7.81
CA ILE A 38 13.94 -2.60 -7.22
C ILE A 38 13.24 -3.45 -8.29
N HIS A 39 12.48 -2.81 -9.18
CA HIS A 39 11.79 -3.50 -10.26
C HIS A 39 12.77 -4.21 -11.20
N LYS A 40 13.82 -3.52 -11.66
CA LYS A 40 14.88 -4.10 -12.50
C LYS A 40 15.51 -5.31 -11.84
N LYS A 41 15.89 -5.19 -10.56
CA LYS A 41 16.47 -6.30 -9.80
C LYS A 41 15.54 -7.51 -9.69
N ILE A 42 14.23 -7.29 -9.52
CA ILE A 42 13.25 -8.39 -9.51
C ILE A 42 13.20 -9.10 -10.86
N ILE A 43 13.23 -8.37 -11.99
CA ILE A 43 13.25 -8.95 -13.33
C ILE A 43 14.53 -9.76 -13.55
N GLU A 44 15.68 -9.21 -13.17
CA GLU A 44 16.99 -9.89 -13.27
C GLU A 44 17.01 -11.19 -12.48
N LEU A 45 16.58 -11.18 -11.22
CA LEU A 45 16.50 -12.36 -10.36
C LEU A 45 15.55 -13.44 -10.89
N ARG A 46 14.61 -13.07 -11.75
CA ARG A 46 13.72 -13.99 -12.45
C ARG A 46 14.27 -14.47 -13.79
N GLY A 47 15.47 -14.06 -14.18
CA GLY A 47 16.07 -14.41 -15.47
C GLY A 47 15.30 -13.84 -16.67
N GLY A 48 14.58 -12.73 -16.51
CA GLY A 48 13.78 -12.13 -17.58
C GLY A 48 12.48 -12.89 -17.94
N VAL A 49 12.18 -13.98 -17.24
CA VAL A 49 11.00 -14.83 -17.54
C VAL A 49 9.73 -14.17 -17.01
N ALA A 50 8.72 -14.10 -17.87
CA ALA A 50 7.39 -13.60 -17.51
C ALA A 50 6.79 -14.42 -16.35
N ALA A 51 6.13 -13.73 -15.43
CA ALA A 51 5.47 -14.40 -14.32
C ALA A 51 4.28 -15.24 -14.81
N PRO A 52 4.10 -16.47 -14.31
CA PRO A 52 2.95 -17.28 -14.68
C PRO A 52 1.64 -16.64 -14.23
N LYS A 53 0.57 -16.83 -15.02
CA LYS A 53 -0.77 -16.36 -14.65
C LYS A 53 -1.21 -16.93 -13.31
N PRO A 54 -1.67 -16.09 -12.38
CA PRO A 54 -2.17 -16.60 -11.09
C PRO A 54 -3.53 -17.28 -11.25
N SER A 55 -3.76 -18.35 -10.48
CA SER A 55 -5.05 -19.04 -10.43
C SER A 55 -6.07 -18.35 -9.52
N ASN A 56 -5.62 -17.60 -8.50
CA ASN A 56 -6.52 -16.94 -7.54
C ASN A 56 -7.09 -15.62 -8.06
N ILE A 57 -8.36 -15.38 -7.75
CA ILE A 57 -9.11 -14.21 -8.22
C ILE A 57 -8.53 -12.88 -7.70
N GLY A 58 -7.95 -12.86 -6.49
CA GLY A 58 -7.35 -11.65 -5.93
C GLY A 58 -6.18 -11.15 -6.77
N SER A 59 -5.25 -12.04 -7.10
CA SER A 59 -4.11 -11.73 -7.98
C SER A 59 -4.55 -11.38 -9.40
N GLN A 60 -5.56 -12.06 -9.96
CA GLN A 60 -6.11 -11.73 -11.28
C GLN A 60 -6.69 -10.31 -11.30
N ARG A 61 -7.43 -9.90 -10.26
CA ARG A 61 -7.97 -8.53 -10.13
C ARG A 61 -6.87 -7.49 -10.02
N LEU A 62 -5.80 -7.80 -9.27
CA LEU A 62 -4.65 -6.89 -9.15
C LEU A 62 -3.96 -6.71 -10.51
N LEU A 63 -3.73 -7.79 -11.26
CA LEU A 63 -3.17 -7.70 -12.62
C LEU A 63 -4.11 -6.96 -13.58
N SER A 64 -5.42 -7.14 -13.47
CA SER A 64 -6.41 -6.38 -14.26
C SER A 64 -6.40 -4.88 -13.91
N ALA A 65 -6.13 -4.53 -12.66
CA ALA A 65 -5.94 -3.13 -12.27
C ALA A 65 -4.62 -2.59 -12.85
N ALA A 66 -3.52 -3.33 -12.69
CA ALA A 66 -2.21 -2.96 -13.20
C ALA A 66 -2.20 -2.76 -14.74
N ALA A 67 -3.03 -3.50 -15.47
CA ALA A 67 -3.18 -3.33 -16.92
C ALA A 67 -3.88 -2.01 -17.33
N LYS A 68 -4.59 -1.36 -16.41
CA LYS A 68 -5.25 -0.07 -16.66
C LYS A 68 -4.34 1.11 -16.41
N SER A 69 -3.47 1.02 -15.42
CA SER A 69 -2.48 2.02 -15.07
C SER A 69 -1.38 1.40 -14.21
N GLU A 70 -0.15 1.87 -14.35
CA GLU A 70 0.96 1.48 -13.46
C GLU A 70 0.83 2.14 -12.08
N ILE A 71 0.28 3.36 -12.03
CA ILE A 71 0.08 4.14 -10.81
C ILE A 71 -1.41 4.36 -10.60
N HIS A 72 -1.87 4.11 -9.39
CA HIS A 72 -3.24 4.33 -8.95
C HIS A 72 -3.25 5.24 -7.73
N ASP A 73 -4.39 5.87 -7.48
CA ASP A 73 -4.56 6.82 -6.37
C ASP A 73 -3.42 7.87 -6.37
N THR A 74 -2.83 8.16 -5.22
CA THR A 74 -1.75 9.13 -5.10
C THR A 74 -0.39 8.55 -5.51
N CYS A 75 -0.06 7.33 -5.06
CA CYS A 75 1.27 6.75 -5.21
C CYS A 75 1.28 5.21 -5.15
N LEU A 76 0.13 4.58 -5.36
CA LEU A 76 0.03 3.12 -5.41
C LEU A 76 0.58 2.60 -6.73
N TRP A 77 1.73 1.95 -6.68
CA TRP A 77 2.42 1.42 -7.86
C TRP A 77 2.20 -0.08 -8.00
N THR A 78 1.73 -0.51 -9.17
CA THR A 78 1.33 -1.89 -9.45
C THR A 78 2.24 -2.63 -10.42
N LYS A 79 3.26 -1.97 -10.96
CA LYS A 79 4.23 -2.58 -11.90
C LYS A 79 4.93 -3.82 -11.32
N LEU A 80 5.19 -3.82 -10.01
CA LEU A 80 5.74 -4.98 -9.31
C LEU A 80 4.79 -6.18 -9.29
N ALA A 81 3.48 -5.94 -9.34
CA ALA A 81 2.49 -7.01 -9.45
C ALA A 81 2.62 -7.74 -10.80
N VAL A 82 2.84 -6.99 -11.88
CA VAL A 82 3.09 -7.57 -13.21
C VAL A 82 4.36 -8.39 -13.19
N ALA A 83 5.46 -7.83 -12.68
CA ALA A 83 6.75 -8.50 -12.60
C ALA A 83 6.72 -9.81 -11.80
N THR A 84 5.87 -9.90 -10.77
CA THR A 84 5.80 -11.06 -9.86
C THR A 84 4.61 -11.97 -10.13
N GLY A 85 3.74 -11.67 -11.10
CA GLY A 85 2.46 -12.37 -11.31
C GLY A 85 1.50 -12.19 -10.14
N ALA A 86 1.56 -11.05 -9.50
CA ALA A 86 0.81 -10.70 -8.29
C ALA A 86 0.98 -11.72 -7.14
N LYS A 87 2.12 -12.40 -7.08
CA LYS A 87 2.47 -13.30 -5.99
C LYS A 87 2.99 -12.49 -4.80
N GLY A 88 2.48 -12.81 -3.61
CA GLY A 88 2.87 -12.13 -2.38
C GLY A 88 2.39 -10.68 -2.33
N ASN A 89 3.11 -9.86 -1.58
CA ASN A 89 2.82 -8.45 -1.39
C ASN A 89 3.49 -7.62 -2.48
N SER A 90 2.84 -7.47 -3.62
CA SER A 90 3.37 -6.88 -4.85
C SER A 90 2.86 -5.47 -5.15
N THR A 91 2.16 -4.84 -4.21
CA THR A 91 1.76 -3.44 -4.29
C THR A 91 2.70 -2.56 -3.48
N ALA A 92 3.21 -1.49 -4.08
CA ALA A 92 4.07 -0.52 -3.43
C ALA A 92 3.37 0.84 -3.29
N LEU A 93 3.73 1.59 -2.26
CA LEU A 93 3.44 3.02 -2.14
C LEU A 93 4.77 3.76 -2.30
N VAL A 94 4.91 4.53 -3.37
CA VAL A 94 6.19 5.15 -3.76
C VAL A 94 6.12 6.64 -3.54
N GLY A 95 7.10 7.20 -2.83
CA GLY A 95 7.18 8.64 -2.63
C GLY A 95 7.95 9.05 -1.38
N THR A 96 7.85 10.31 -1.03
CA THR A 96 8.37 10.80 0.24
C THR A 96 7.57 10.24 1.42
N PRO A 97 8.11 10.23 2.64
CA PRO A 97 7.35 9.85 3.83
C PRO A 97 6.03 10.61 4.00
N ASP A 98 5.99 11.88 3.56
CA ASP A 98 4.76 12.69 3.61
C ASP A 98 3.73 12.23 2.59
N THR A 99 4.13 11.98 1.35
CA THR A 99 3.24 11.49 0.28
C THR A 99 2.65 10.12 0.65
N VAL A 100 3.50 9.21 1.10
CA VAL A 100 3.07 7.87 1.48
C VAL A 100 2.17 7.88 2.72
N ALA A 101 2.49 8.70 3.74
CA ALA A 101 1.64 8.84 4.92
C ALA A 101 0.24 9.39 4.56
N LYS A 102 0.16 10.37 3.66
CA LYS A 102 -1.13 10.90 3.16
C LYS A 102 -1.92 9.84 2.40
N ALA A 103 -1.29 9.07 1.53
CA ALA A 103 -1.94 7.96 0.83
C ALA A 103 -2.47 6.90 1.83
N MET A 104 -1.70 6.55 2.84
CA MET A 104 -2.11 5.61 3.88
C MET A 104 -3.29 6.14 4.73
N LEU A 105 -3.35 7.45 4.98
CA LEU A 105 -4.49 8.07 5.64
C LEU A 105 -5.78 7.89 4.84
N GLU A 106 -5.74 8.00 3.51
CA GLU A 106 -6.94 7.77 2.69
C GLU A 106 -7.46 6.32 2.83
N TYR A 107 -6.56 5.34 2.92
CA TYR A 107 -6.98 3.96 3.23
C TYR A 107 -7.57 3.82 4.63
N TYR A 108 -7.04 4.55 5.61
CA TYR A 108 -7.62 4.61 6.96
C TYR A 108 -9.05 5.17 6.92
N LYS A 109 -9.26 6.29 6.23
CA LYS A 109 -10.58 6.94 6.09
C LYS A 109 -11.64 6.01 5.50
N ILE A 110 -11.28 5.15 4.56
CA ILE A 110 -12.21 4.14 4.00
C ILE A 110 -12.32 2.88 4.84
N GLY A 111 -11.62 2.82 6.01
CA GLY A 111 -11.79 1.82 7.05
C GLY A 111 -10.76 0.69 7.05
N ALA A 112 -9.57 0.90 6.52
CA ALA A 112 -8.44 0.03 6.80
C ALA A 112 -7.94 0.32 8.23
N MET A 113 -8.26 -0.57 9.16
CA MET A 113 -7.94 -0.41 10.59
C MET A 113 -6.54 -0.91 10.94
N SER A 114 -5.94 -1.70 10.08
CA SER A 114 -4.60 -2.25 10.25
C SER A 114 -3.82 -2.10 8.95
N LEU A 115 -2.63 -1.52 9.06
CA LEU A 115 -1.72 -1.32 7.93
C LEU A 115 -0.46 -2.15 8.19
N LEU A 116 -0.29 -3.24 7.44
CA LEU A 116 0.91 -4.06 7.45
C LEU A 116 1.88 -3.52 6.40
N ILE A 117 3.04 -3.07 6.85
CA ILE A 117 4.11 -2.59 5.97
C ILE A 117 5.31 -3.54 6.02
N ARG A 118 5.93 -3.74 4.87
CA ARG A 118 7.15 -4.55 4.72
C ARG A 118 8.11 -3.83 3.79
N GLY A 119 9.41 -3.87 4.12
CA GLY A 119 10.47 -3.37 3.26
C GLY A 119 10.93 -4.39 2.21
N TYR A 120 11.74 -3.91 1.29
CA TYR A 120 12.56 -4.72 0.37
C TYR A 120 13.92 -5.04 1.00
N ASP A 121 14.46 -4.11 1.79
CA ASP A 121 15.51 -4.36 2.77
C ASP A 121 14.88 -4.29 4.17
N PRO A 122 14.68 -5.45 4.84
CA PRO A 122 13.90 -5.49 6.07
C PRO A 122 14.47 -4.63 7.21
N LEU A 123 15.78 -4.50 7.32
CA LEU A 123 16.41 -3.73 8.39
C LEU A 123 16.38 -2.23 8.10
N ILE A 124 16.92 -1.83 6.96
CA ILE A 124 17.04 -0.42 6.56
C ILE A 124 15.65 0.21 6.41
N ASP A 125 14.73 -0.47 5.71
CA ASP A 125 13.39 0.03 5.50
C ASP A 125 12.59 0.09 6.81
N ALA A 126 12.76 -0.87 7.74
CA ALA A 126 12.09 -0.83 9.05
C ALA A 126 12.55 0.36 9.90
N GLU A 127 13.85 0.66 9.91
CA GLU A 127 14.37 1.85 10.59
C GLU A 127 13.80 3.13 10.00
N GLN A 128 13.78 3.25 8.67
CA GLN A 128 13.22 4.40 7.99
C GLN A 128 11.73 4.56 8.27
N TYR A 129 10.96 3.46 8.23
CA TYR A 129 9.54 3.50 8.57
C TYR A 129 9.31 3.94 10.01
N GLY A 130 10.12 3.45 10.96
CA GLY A 130 10.03 3.82 12.36
C GLY A 130 10.33 5.29 12.63
N LYS A 131 11.32 5.84 11.94
CA LYS A 131 11.78 7.21 12.12
C LYS A 131 10.93 8.24 11.37
N GLU A 132 10.48 7.91 10.16
CA GLU A 132 9.93 8.91 9.24
C GLU A 132 8.44 8.69 8.90
N LEU A 133 8.02 7.48 8.54
CA LEU A 133 6.67 7.21 8.04
C LEU A 133 5.64 7.08 9.16
N ILE A 134 5.91 6.20 10.12
CA ILE A 134 4.95 5.84 11.18
C ILE A 134 4.58 7.04 12.05
N PRO A 135 5.53 7.89 12.51
CA PRO A 135 5.19 9.09 13.28
C PRO A 135 4.29 10.06 12.52
N LYS A 136 4.59 10.29 11.21
CA LYS A 136 3.78 11.16 10.36
C LYS A 136 2.37 10.61 10.16
N LEU A 137 2.24 9.33 9.85
CA LEU A 137 0.94 8.69 9.70
C LEU A 137 0.11 8.76 10.99
N ARG A 138 0.71 8.46 12.14
CA ARG A 138 0.03 8.56 13.45
C ARG A 138 -0.46 9.97 13.73
N GLN A 139 0.34 10.98 13.40
CA GLN A 139 -0.07 12.38 13.57
C GLN A 139 -1.25 12.74 12.66
N LEU A 140 -1.23 12.30 11.40
CA LEU A 140 -2.32 12.54 10.45
C LEU A 140 -3.61 11.85 10.91
N VAL A 141 -3.55 10.59 11.34
CA VAL A 141 -4.70 9.86 11.89
C VAL A 141 -5.24 10.55 13.13
N LYS A 142 -4.38 10.92 14.08
CA LYS A 142 -4.80 11.65 15.31
C LYS A 142 -5.53 12.94 14.98
N ASN A 143 -5.04 13.70 14.00
CA ASN A 143 -5.67 14.94 13.58
C ASN A 143 -7.04 14.68 12.92
N TYR A 144 -7.11 13.68 12.05
CA TYR A 144 -8.35 13.27 11.41
C TYR A 144 -9.40 12.84 12.42
N ASP A 145 -9.04 11.98 13.37
CA ASP A 145 -9.95 11.48 14.41
C ASP A 145 -10.46 12.59 15.32
N LYS A 146 -9.60 13.55 15.69
CA LYS A 146 -10.04 14.72 16.49
C LYS A 146 -11.19 15.47 15.80
N VAL A 147 -11.05 15.73 14.50
CA VAL A 147 -12.07 16.47 13.74
C VAL A 147 -13.36 15.65 13.60
N HIS A 148 -13.26 14.36 13.32
CA HIS A 148 -14.43 13.53 13.02
C HIS A 148 -15.13 12.95 14.26
N ASN A 149 -14.39 12.69 15.35
CA ASN A 149 -14.99 12.25 16.62
C ASN A 149 -15.65 13.38 17.40
N THR A 150 -15.26 14.63 17.15
CA THR A 150 -15.96 15.80 17.72
C THR A 150 -17.33 15.99 17.06
N SER A 151 -17.48 15.62 15.78
CA SER A 151 -18.75 15.71 15.03
C SER A 151 -19.76 14.62 15.41
N LEU A 152 -19.35 13.56 16.12
CA LEU A 152 -20.24 12.48 16.58
C LEU A 152 -20.75 12.70 18.01
N LYS A 153 -20.32 13.76 18.69
CA LYS A 153 -20.72 14.11 20.07
C LYS A 153 -21.70 15.29 20.13
N ASN A 154 -22.08 15.86 19.01
CA ASN A 154 -23.12 16.86 18.82
C ASN A 154 -24.28 16.25 18.01
#